data_64a97b48536391b4c8027ce1fa912f1c
#
_entry.id   64a97b48536391b4c8027ce1fa912f1c
#
_cell.length_a   1.000
_cell.length_b   1.000
_cell.length_c   1.000
_cell.angle_alpha   90.00
_cell.angle_beta   90.00
_cell.angle_gamma   90.00
#
_symmetry.space_group_name_H-M   'P 1'
#
loop_
_entity.id
_entity.type
_entity.pdbx_description
1 polymer ?
#
loop_
_entity_poly.entity_id
_entity_poly.type
_entity_poly.pdbx_seq_one_letter_code
_entity_poly.pdbx_strand_id
1 'polypeptide(L)'
;MPRITLRSAFLRVVREWDTAVRNGRLSAQTAESYIKVGERLLRFTTALGVTRLDDITDAVAQTFVDAPGRDRQGRLITTPADSTRRVRKSGVDALFAEARHLGLTTKAPLLDLPPIPRSAPRPAGALSDRDIEALRFHAERGMPQTRHATVLGLLLSGLHTGEIGYTTVSDLDLPHARVWACGTTHTTARYCPLDDDWSTRVLHLRAECIVKHSSADGAETLATIADSPAYRRQSSVCTAFGEIVRSGAIAAEGRSAAPRDVSSWLAAKIFEQTGQIADVALRFGLSSLDGAARLAGYQWRPSVEEADT
;
A
#
# COMPACT_ATOMS: atom_id res chain seq x y z
N MET A 1 27.32 14.67 -27.59
CA MET A 1 25.86 14.82 -27.35
C MET A 1 25.57 16.20 -26.80
N PRO A 2 24.49 16.90 -27.19
CA PRO A 2 24.13 18.17 -26.59
C PRO A 2 23.88 17.97 -25.10
N ARG A 3 24.52 18.74 -24.24
CA ARG A 3 24.38 18.67 -22.80
C ARG A 3 22.99 19.15 -22.39
N ILE A 4 22.10 18.21 -22.07
CA ILE A 4 20.71 18.51 -21.68
C ILE A 4 20.62 18.91 -20.20
N THR A 5 19.73 19.85 -19.86
CA THR A 5 19.43 20.16 -18.46
C THR A 5 18.63 19.03 -17.82
N LEU A 6 18.82 18.81 -16.51
CA LEU A 6 18.06 17.80 -15.77
C LEU A 6 16.55 18.05 -15.89
N ARG A 7 16.11 19.32 -15.82
CA ARG A 7 14.69 19.69 -15.97
C ARG A 7 14.13 19.28 -17.34
N SER A 8 14.85 19.54 -18.41
CA SER A 8 14.40 19.19 -19.76
C SER A 8 14.39 17.68 -19.97
N ALA A 9 15.39 16.96 -19.45
CA ALA A 9 15.42 15.51 -19.47
C ALA A 9 14.24 14.91 -18.68
N PHE A 10 14.01 15.39 -17.47
CA PHE A 10 12.90 14.96 -16.61
C PHE A 10 11.55 15.14 -17.30
N LEU A 11 11.28 16.28 -17.91
CA LEU A 11 10.02 16.52 -18.64
C LEU A 11 9.83 15.57 -19.82
N ARG A 12 10.90 15.17 -20.51
CA ARG A 12 10.83 14.16 -21.58
C ARG A 12 10.50 12.79 -21.01
N VAL A 13 11.19 12.38 -19.94
CA VAL A 13 10.96 11.11 -19.27
C VAL A 13 9.52 11.00 -18.72
N VAL A 14 8.97 12.07 -18.13
CA VAL A 14 7.58 12.10 -17.65
C VAL A 14 6.60 11.82 -18.80
N ARG A 15 6.81 12.39 -19.99
CA ARG A 15 5.95 12.11 -21.16
C ARG A 15 5.99 10.63 -21.58
N GLU A 16 7.16 10.00 -21.50
CA GLU A 16 7.27 8.56 -21.79
C GLU A 16 6.58 7.70 -20.72
N TRP A 17 6.70 8.07 -19.44
CA TRP A 17 5.96 7.40 -18.38
C TRP A 17 4.45 7.58 -18.54
N ASP A 18 3.95 8.76 -18.92
CA ASP A 18 2.53 8.97 -19.23
C ASP A 18 2.07 8.10 -20.40
N THR A 19 2.91 7.94 -21.41
CA THR A 19 2.64 7.03 -22.53
C THR A 19 2.66 5.58 -22.10
N ALA A 20 3.59 5.18 -21.23
CA ALA A 20 3.66 3.83 -20.67
C ALA A 20 2.43 3.51 -19.79
N VAL A 21 1.91 4.49 -19.06
CA VAL A 21 0.66 4.34 -18.28
C VAL A 21 -0.53 4.13 -19.21
N ARG A 22 -0.68 4.94 -20.25
CA ARG A 22 -1.77 4.79 -21.24
C ARG A 22 -1.75 3.44 -21.94
N ASN A 23 -0.56 2.89 -22.16
CA ASN A 23 -0.36 1.58 -22.80
C ASN A 23 -0.35 0.41 -21.80
N GLY A 24 -0.65 0.63 -20.52
CA GLY A 24 -0.67 -0.42 -19.49
C GLY A 24 0.70 -1.01 -19.10
N ARG A 25 1.81 -0.46 -19.60
CA ARG A 25 3.19 -0.93 -19.30
C ARG A 25 3.70 -0.44 -17.94
N LEU A 26 3.12 0.63 -17.41
CA LEU A 26 3.44 1.20 -16.10
C LEU A 26 2.15 1.53 -15.35
N SER A 27 2.08 1.23 -14.05
CA SER A 27 0.91 1.63 -13.26
C SER A 27 0.94 3.14 -13.01
N ALA A 28 -0.23 3.79 -13.02
CA ALA A 28 -0.36 5.22 -12.72
C ALA A 28 0.23 5.58 -11.34
N GLN A 29 0.05 4.71 -10.34
CA GLN A 29 0.63 4.89 -9.00
C GLN A 29 2.16 4.87 -9.02
N THR A 30 2.76 3.97 -9.79
CA THR A 30 4.22 3.88 -9.93
C THR A 30 4.76 5.13 -10.64
N ALA A 31 4.12 5.55 -11.75
CA ALA A 31 4.49 6.77 -12.47
C ALA A 31 4.45 8.01 -11.56
N GLU A 32 3.35 8.18 -10.79
CA GLU A 32 3.23 9.30 -9.84
C GLU A 32 4.32 9.26 -8.76
N SER A 33 4.66 8.07 -8.27
CA SER A 33 5.76 7.91 -7.30
C SER A 33 7.10 8.35 -7.91
N TYR A 34 7.39 7.94 -9.13
CA TYR A 34 8.62 8.31 -9.84
C TYR A 34 8.68 9.81 -10.14
N ILE A 35 7.55 10.40 -10.56
CA ILE A 35 7.44 11.85 -10.79
C ILE A 35 7.75 12.63 -9.51
N LYS A 36 7.14 12.24 -8.38
CA LYS A 36 7.41 12.89 -7.07
C LYS A 36 8.87 12.78 -6.64
N VAL A 37 9.52 11.65 -6.92
CA VAL A 37 10.96 11.47 -6.64
C VAL A 37 11.78 12.35 -7.56
N GLY A 38 11.48 12.39 -8.86
CA GLY A 38 12.16 13.23 -9.83
C GLY A 38 12.06 14.73 -9.52
N GLU A 39 10.88 15.20 -9.12
CA GLU A 39 10.69 16.59 -8.66
C GLU A 39 11.52 16.92 -7.41
N ARG A 40 11.64 15.98 -6.49
CA ARG A 40 12.49 16.14 -5.29
C ARG A 40 13.97 16.17 -5.68
N LEU A 41 14.39 15.30 -6.61
CA LEU A 41 15.74 15.28 -7.14
C LEU A 41 16.07 16.62 -7.81
N LEU A 42 15.18 17.15 -8.64
CA LEU A 42 15.33 18.47 -9.27
C LEU A 42 15.59 19.58 -8.25
N ARG A 43 14.77 19.65 -7.19
CA ARG A 43 14.96 20.66 -6.14
C ARG A 43 16.28 20.45 -5.38
N PHE A 44 16.62 19.20 -5.08
CA PHE A 44 17.85 18.86 -4.38
C PHE A 44 19.10 19.25 -5.19
N THR A 45 19.16 18.85 -6.44
CA THR A 45 20.31 19.15 -7.33
C THR A 45 20.42 20.63 -7.66
N THR A 46 19.30 21.34 -7.80
CA THR A 46 19.30 22.81 -7.99
C THR A 46 19.90 23.50 -6.78
N ALA A 47 19.60 23.05 -5.55
CA ALA A 47 20.21 23.61 -4.35
C ALA A 47 21.73 23.36 -4.26
N LEU A 48 22.24 22.32 -4.93
CA LEU A 48 23.69 22.03 -5.06
C LEU A 48 24.35 22.70 -6.27
N GLY A 49 23.60 23.48 -7.08
CA GLY A 49 24.11 24.06 -8.30
C GLY A 49 24.26 23.07 -9.48
N VAL A 50 23.81 21.82 -9.31
CA VAL A 50 23.86 20.77 -10.35
C VAL A 50 22.59 20.86 -11.19
N THR A 51 22.73 21.37 -12.43
CA THR A 51 21.56 21.64 -13.30
C THR A 51 21.48 20.73 -14.52
N ARG A 52 22.55 19.99 -14.85
CA ARG A 52 22.61 19.10 -16.01
C ARG A 52 22.47 17.64 -15.60
N LEU A 53 21.86 16.82 -16.47
CA LEU A 53 21.66 15.39 -16.23
C LEU A 53 23.00 14.67 -16.04
N ASP A 54 23.99 14.96 -16.89
CA ASP A 54 25.29 14.29 -16.86
C ASP A 54 26.21 14.76 -15.72
N ASP A 55 25.88 15.86 -15.04
CA ASP A 55 26.64 16.34 -13.89
C ASP A 55 26.18 15.66 -12.58
N ILE A 56 25.11 14.84 -12.61
CA ILE A 56 24.73 14.02 -11.49
C ILE A 56 25.70 12.83 -11.41
N THR A 57 26.59 12.91 -10.44
CA THR A 57 27.54 11.84 -10.10
C THR A 57 26.90 10.82 -9.16
N ASP A 58 27.57 9.69 -8.98
CA ASP A 58 27.15 8.65 -8.03
C ASP A 58 27.07 9.22 -6.60
N ALA A 59 28.02 10.05 -6.21
CA ALA A 59 28.01 10.72 -4.92
C ALA A 59 26.81 11.66 -4.74
N VAL A 60 26.45 12.45 -5.76
CA VAL A 60 25.26 13.33 -5.72
C VAL A 60 23.98 12.51 -5.62
N ALA A 61 23.85 11.44 -6.40
CA ALA A 61 22.69 10.57 -6.38
C ALA A 61 22.54 9.83 -5.05
N GLN A 62 23.65 9.33 -4.49
CA GLN A 62 23.64 8.68 -3.18
C GLN A 62 23.28 9.66 -2.07
N THR A 63 23.87 10.87 -2.08
CA THR A 63 23.51 11.92 -1.10
C THR A 63 22.02 12.25 -1.17
N PHE A 64 21.41 12.26 -2.36
CA PHE A 64 19.96 12.43 -2.49
C PHE A 64 19.17 11.27 -1.90
N VAL A 65 19.60 10.02 -2.12
CA VAL A 65 18.95 8.83 -1.53
C VAL A 65 18.95 8.91 -0.02
N ASP A 66 20.05 9.34 0.57
CA ASP A 66 20.27 9.42 2.03
C ASP A 66 19.87 10.78 2.63
N ALA A 67 19.43 11.73 1.82
CA ALA A 67 19.11 13.08 2.28
C ALA A 67 18.06 13.09 3.39
N PRO A 68 18.20 13.96 4.40
CA PRO A 68 17.15 14.20 5.41
C PRO A 68 15.78 14.47 4.79
N GLY A 69 14.75 14.24 5.55
CA GLY A 69 13.37 14.48 5.16
C GLY A 69 12.58 15.18 6.25
N ARG A 70 11.29 15.36 6.00
CA ARG A 70 10.34 15.81 7.01
C ARG A 70 9.20 14.81 7.11
N ASP A 71 8.73 14.57 8.33
CA ASP A 71 7.51 13.79 8.57
C ASP A 71 6.25 14.60 8.19
N ARG A 72 5.08 14.01 8.41
CA ARG A 72 3.79 14.67 8.15
C ARG A 72 3.53 15.86 9.07
N GLN A 73 4.19 15.92 10.23
CA GLN A 73 4.14 17.03 11.18
C GLN A 73 5.21 18.11 10.89
N GLY A 74 6.02 17.94 9.85
CA GLY A 74 7.10 18.86 9.48
C GLY A 74 8.39 18.71 10.28
N ARG A 75 8.50 17.71 11.16
CA ARG A 75 9.71 17.46 11.97
C ARG A 75 10.81 16.91 11.06
N LEU A 76 12.05 17.35 11.30
CA LEU A 76 13.20 16.89 10.57
C LEU A 76 13.51 15.43 10.91
N ILE A 77 13.58 14.58 9.89
CA ILE A 77 14.10 13.22 9.96
C ILE A 77 15.50 13.25 9.37
N THR A 78 16.50 13.20 10.22
CA THR A 78 17.93 13.26 9.82
C THR A 78 18.36 12.00 9.07
N THR A 79 17.89 10.82 9.49
CA THR A 79 18.19 9.54 8.86
C THR A 79 16.89 8.98 8.24
N PRO A 80 16.76 8.94 6.91
CA PRO A 80 15.57 8.40 6.27
C PRO A 80 15.48 6.88 6.46
N ALA A 81 14.28 6.37 6.68
CA ALA A 81 14.04 4.94 6.75
C ALA A 81 14.43 4.23 5.43
N ASP A 82 14.86 2.97 5.51
CA ASP A 82 15.25 2.18 4.35
C ASP A 82 14.16 2.10 3.27
N SER A 83 12.88 2.09 3.66
CA SER A 83 11.77 2.16 2.72
C SER A 83 11.77 3.47 1.91
N THR A 84 12.08 4.60 2.54
CA THR A 84 12.20 5.90 1.87
C THR A 84 13.41 5.93 0.95
N ARG A 85 14.55 5.41 1.40
CA ARG A 85 15.79 5.28 0.61
C ARG A 85 15.53 4.42 -0.64
N ARG A 86 14.85 3.27 -0.49
CA ARG A 86 14.48 2.40 -1.61
C ARG A 86 13.57 3.10 -2.63
N VAL A 87 12.55 3.83 -2.19
CA VAL A 87 11.67 4.59 -3.09
C VAL A 87 12.45 5.65 -3.85
N ARG A 88 13.35 6.38 -3.19
CA ARG A 88 14.21 7.38 -3.84
C ARG A 88 15.15 6.70 -4.85
N LYS A 89 15.80 5.61 -4.46
CA LYS A 89 16.67 4.83 -5.38
C LYS A 89 15.89 4.38 -6.61
N SER A 90 14.75 3.72 -6.43
CA SER A 90 13.91 3.25 -7.55
C SER A 90 13.50 4.39 -8.48
N GLY A 91 13.14 5.56 -7.96
CA GLY A 91 12.76 6.70 -8.78
C GLY A 91 13.93 7.28 -9.57
N VAL A 92 15.14 7.35 -8.97
CA VAL A 92 16.36 7.79 -9.69
C VAL A 92 16.76 6.76 -10.74
N ASP A 93 16.77 5.47 -10.40
CA ASP A 93 17.07 4.39 -11.33
C ASP A 93 16.11 4.41 -12.53
N ALA A 94 14.81 4.58 -12.30
CA ALA A 94 13.80 4.67 -13.34
C ALA A 94 14.00 5.91 -14.24
N LEU A 95 14.32 7.07 -13.65
CA LEU A 95 14.62 8.30 -14.40
C LEU A 95 15.82 8.10 -15.33
N PHE A 96 16.92 7.56 -14.83
CA PHE A 96 18.12 7.36 -15.62
C PHE A 96 17.98 6.21 -16.63
N ALA A 97 17.21 5.16 -16.31
CA ALA A 97 16.89 4.07 -17.25
C ALA A 97 16.13 4.62 -18.47
N GLU A 98 15.09 5.41 -18.24
CA GLU A 98 14.30 6.01 -19.31
C GLU A 98 15.11 7.07 -20.07
N ALA A 99 15.90 7.89 -19.37
CA ALA A 99 16.80 8.87 -20.00
C ALA A 99 17.84 8.20 -20.92
N ARG A 100 18.36 7.01 -20.54
CA ARG A 100 19.24 6.21 -21.42
C ARG A 100 18.48 5.67 -22.63
N HIS A 101 17.26 5.17 -22.43
CA HIS A 101 16.40 4.70 -23.52
C HIS A 101 16.15 5.81 -24.56
N LEU A 102 15.95 7.04 -24.10
CA LEU A 102 15.80 8.23 -24.94
C LEU A 102 17.12 8.78 -25.53
N GLY A 103 18.25 8.16 -25.25
CA GLY A 103 19.57 8.61 -25.70
C GLY A 103 20.02 9.96 -25.10
N LEU A 104 19.46 10.35 -23.94
CA LEU A 104 19.77 11.62 -23.27
C LEU A 104 21.04 11.56 -22.41
N THR A 105 21.42 10.36 -21.98
CA THR A 105 22.62 10.08 -21.16
C THR A 105 23.04 8.63 -21.33
N THR A 106 24.25 8.30 -20.92
CA THR A 106 24.73 6.92 -20.75
C THR A 106 24.90 6.54 -19.27
N LYS A 107 24.69 7.49 -18.35
CA LYS A 107 24.96 7.33 -16.93
C LYS A 107 23.90 6.47 -16.22
N ALA A 108 24.36 5.76 -15.17
CA ALA A 108 23.54 5.00 -14.24
C ALA A 108 24.09 5.22 -12.80
N PRO A 109 23.87 6.40 -12.18
CA PRO A 109 24.62 6.85 -11.02
C PRO A 109 24.37 6.03 -9.72
N LEU A 110 23.44 5.10 -9.70
CA LEU A 110 23.18 4.22 -8.55
C LEU A 110 23.36 2.73 -8.88
N LEU A 111 24.04 2.42 -9.99
CA LEU A 111 24.26 1.05 -10.44
C LEU A 111 25.03 0.23 -9.39
N ASP A 112 26.10 0.81 -8.85
CA ASP A 112 26.98 0.14 -7.90
C ASP A 112 26.58 0.36 -6.43
N LEU A 113 25.45 1.05 -6.17
CA LEU A 113 24.96 1.22 -4.80
C LEU A 113 24.50 -0.13 -4.25
N PRO A 114 25.02 -0.57 -3.08
CA PRO A 114 24.59 -1.81 -2.46
C PRO A 114 23.08 -1.88 -2.26
N PRO A 115 22.48 -3.10 -2.31
CA PRO A 115 21.06 -3.26 -2.05
C PRO A 115 20.67 -2.68 -0.69
N ILE A 116 19.69 -1.80 -0.66
CA ILE A 116 19.17 -1.23 0.59
C ILE A 116 18.31 -2.32 1.26
N PRO A 117 18.62 -2.68 2.52
CA PRO A 117 17.94 -3.77 3.22
C PRO A 117 16.42 -3.61 3.18
N ARG A 118 15.71 -4.72 2.97
CA ARG A 118 14.26 -4.76 3.20
C ARG A 118 14.03 -4.92 4.68
N SER A 119 13.06 -4.17 5.23
CA SER A 119 12.60 -4.43 6.59
C SER A 119 12.23 -5.89 6.73
N ALA A 120 12.63 -6.51 7.83
CA ALA A 120 12.24 -7.88 8.13
C ALA A 120 10.72 -8.06 7.98
N PRO A 121 10.24 -9.23 7.57
CA PRO A 121 8.82 -9.55 7.63
C PRO A 121 8.31 -9.27 9.04
N ARG A 122 7.17 -8.61 9.15
CA ARG A 122 6.55 -8.36 10.45
C ARG A 122 6.09 -9.70 11.03
N PRO A 123 6.31 -9.95 12.33
CA PRO A 123 5.72 -11.10 12.99
C PRO A 123 4.20 -11.12 12.80
N ALA A 124 3.63 -12.31 12.73
CA ALA A 124 2.19 -12.48 12.79
C ALA A 124 1.70 -12.21 14.21
N GLY A 125 0.43 -11.87 14.36
CA GLY A 125 -0.17 -11.70 15.66
C GLY A 125 0.21 -10.40 16.38
N ALA A 126 0.67 -9.39 15.66
CA ALA A 126 0.98 -8.07 16.21
C ALA A 126 -0.23 -7.35 16.85
N LEU A 127 -1.49 -7.78 16.54
CA LEU A 127 -2.71 -7.32 17.17
C LEU A 127 -3.33 -8.46 17.98
N SER A 128 -3.79 -8.14 19.19
CA SER A 128 -4.59 -9.04 20.02
C SER A 128 -6.10 -8.92 19.72
N ASP A 129 -6.90 -9.85 20.20
CA ASP A 129 -8.37 -9.77 20.13
C ASP A 129 -8.88 -8.48 20.77
N ARG A 130 -8.26 -8.05 21.88
CA ARG A 130 -8.58 -6.78 22.55
C ARG A 130 -8.31 -5.57 21.65
N ASP A 131 -7.24 -5.58 20.84
CA ASP A 131 -6.96 -4.51 19.89
C ASP A 131 -8.00 -4.46 18.77
N ILE A 132 -8.47 -5.63 18.32
CA ILE A 132 -9.55 -5.71 17.32
C ILE A 132 -10.86 -5.15 17.89
N GLU A 133 -11.22 -5.47 19.14
CA GLU A 133 -12.39 -4.88 19.78
C GLU A 133 -12.26 -3.35 19.95
N ALA A 134 -11.08 -2.88 20.33
CA ALA A 134 -10.82 -1.44 20.38
C ALA A 134 -10.93 -0.78 18.99
N LEU A 135 -10.43 -1.44 17.92
CA LEU A 135 -10.62 -0.96 16.54
C LEU A 135 -12.10 -0.89 16.17
N ARG A 136 -12.91 -1.91 16.50
CA ARG A 136 -14.37 -1.93 16.27
C ARG A 136 -15.04 -0.75 16.95
N PHE A 137 -14.79 -0.57 18.24
CA PHE A 137 -15.35 0.53 19.03
C PHE A 137 -15.04 1.90 18.43
N HIS A 138 -13.78 2.15 18.07
CA HIS A 138 -13.40 3.44 17.48
C HIS A 138 -13.87 3.61 16.03
N ALA A 139 -14.07 2.52 15.28
CA ALA A 139 -14.57 2.55 13.91
C ALA A 139 -16.06 2.92 13.84
N GLU A 140 -16.85 2.62 14.86
CA GLU A 140 -18.29 2.95 14.91
C GLU A 140 -18.59 4.45 15.04
N ARG A 141 -17.57 5.26 15.35
CA ARG A 141 -17.76 6.70 15.51
C ARG A 141 -18.28 7.36 14.23
N GLY A 142 -19.48 7.92 14.31
CA GLY A 142 -20.16 8.57 13.18
C GLY A 142 -20.72 7.60 12.13
N MET A 143 -20.88 6.33 12.47
CA MET A 143 -21.55 5.33 11.62
C MET A 143 -23.06 5.62 11.54
N PRO A 144 -23.74 5.35 10.40
CA PRO A 144 -23.21 4.79 9.15
C PRO A 144 -22.68 5.82 8.15
N GLN A 145 -22.66 7.13 8.50
CA GLN A 145 -22.27 8.21 7.58
C GLN A 145 -20.77 8.19 7.28
N THR A 146 -19.95 7.77 8.24
CA THR A 146 -18.51 7.61 8.02
C THR A 146 -18.19 6.23 7.44
N ARG A 147 -17.04 6.14 6.76
CA ARG A 147 -16.55 4.92 6.13
C ARG A 147 -15.69 4.04 7.06
N HIS A 148 -15.42 4.48 8.30
CA HIS A 148 -14.48 3.82 9.19
C HIS A 148 -14.85 2.37 9.50
N ALA A 149 -16.09 2.13 9.98
CA ALA A 149 -16.58 0.80 10.29
C ALA A 149 -16.60 -0.11 9.04
N THR A 150 -16.99 0.44 7.90
CA THR A 150 -16.97 -0.25 6.60
C THR A 150 -15.56 -0.73 6.23
N VAL A 151 -14.57 0.16 6.33
CA VAL A 151 -13.17 -0.18 6.02
C VAL A 151 -12.67 -1.30 6.94
N LEU A 152 -12.96 -1.22 8.23
CA LEU A 152 -12.55 -2.26 9.17
C LEU A 152 -13.31 -3.58 8.92
N GLY A 153 -14.63 -3.54 8.68
CA GLY A 153 -15.44 -4.75 8.39
C GLY A 153 -14.94 -5.49 7.15
N LEU A 154 -14.61 -4.76 6.08
CA LEU A 154 -14.05 -5.35 4.86
C LEU A 154 -12.63 -5.92 5.08
N LEU A 155 -11.79 -5.28 5.91
CA LEU A 155 -10.50 -5.84 6.31
C LEU A 155 -10.66 -7.12 7.12
N LEU A 156 -11.59 -7.16 8.08
CA LEU A 156 -11.91 -8.34 8.88
C LEU A 156 -12.55 -9.47 8.06
N SER A 157 -13.10 -9.18 6.89
CA SER A 157 -13.58 -10.19 5.94
C SER A 157 -12.47 -10.75 5.03
N GLY A 158 -11.26 -10.18 5.06
CA GLY A 158 -10.11 -10.65 4.28
C GLY A 158 -9.87 -9.89 2.97
N LEU A 159 -10.51 -8.73 2.77
CA LEU A 159 -10.22 -7.89 1.61
C LEU A 159 -8.92 -7.09 1.82
N HIS A 160 -8.18 -6.91 0.74
CA HIS A 160 -7.00 -6.04 0.73
C HIS A 160 -7.40 -4.58 0.51
N THR A 161 -6.57 -3.65 0.99
CA THR A 161 -6.85 -2.20 0.87
C THR A 161 -7.08 -1.73 -0.57
N GLY A 162 -6.45 -2.41 -1.54
CA GLY A 162 -6.67 -2.16 -2.97
C GLY A 162 -8.06 -2.59 -3.44
N GLU A 163 -8.59 -3.70 -2.93
CA GLU A 163 -9.93 -4.23 -3.24
C GLU A 163 -11.02 -3.41 -2.58
N ILE A 164 -10.85 -3.06 -1.29
CA ILE A 164 -11.79 -2.25 -0.51
C ILE A 164 -12.13 -0.93 -1.20
N GLY A 165 -11.15 -0.35 -1.89
CA GLY A 165 -11.37 0.90 -2.64
C GLY A 165 -12.36 0.79 -3.81
N TYR A 166 -12.64 -0.42 -4.26
CA TYR A 166 -13.55 -0.71 -5.38
C TYR A 166 -14.84 -1.39 -4.96
N THR A 167 -14.93 -1.90 -3.72
CA THR A 167 -16.11 -2.60 -3.24
C THR A 167 -17.33 -1.68 -3.24
N THR A 168 -18.38 -2.12 -3.93
CA THR A 168 -19.65 -1.41 -4.10
C THR A 168 -20.75 -2.02 -3.24
N VAL A 169 -21.91 -1.39 -3.20
CA VAL A 169 -23.10 -1.94 -2.54
C VAL A 169 -23.54 -3.27 -3.18
N SER A 170 -23.43 -3.39 -4.50
CA SER A 170 -23.81 -4.61 -5.23
C SER A 170 -22.86 -5.79 -5.02
N ASP A 171 -21.67 -5.57 -4.47
CA ASP A 171 -20.75 -6.63 -4.11
C ASP A 171 -21.10 -7.33 -2.78
N LEU A 172 -22.04 -6.77 -2.00
CA LEU A 172 -22.53 -7.36 -0.76
C LEU A 172 -23.63 -8.39 -1.03
N ASP A 173 -23.36 -9.64 -0.72
CA ASP A 173 -24.35 -10.74 -0.73
C ASP A 173 -24.72 -11.07 0.73
N LEU A 174 -25.50 -10.17 1.34
CA LEU A 174 -25.91 -10.27 2.75
C LEU A 174 -26.73 -11.54 3.07
N PRO A 175 -27.65 -12.01 2.18
CA PRO A 175 -28.35 -13.27 2.42
C PRO A 175 -27.41 -14.48 2.59
N HIS A 176 -26.25 -14.48 1.95
CA HIS A 176 -25.27 -15.54 2.06
C HIS A 176 -24.08 -15.14 2.95
N ALA A 177 -24.19 -14.03 3.70
CA ALA A 177 -23.17 -13.51 4.61
C ALA A 177 -21.77 -13.47 3.95
N ARG A 178 -21.65 -12.84 2.77
CA ARG A 178 -20.39 -12.73 2.03
C ARG A 178 -20.29 -11.43 1.25
N VAL A 179 -19.08 -11.08 0.84
CA VAL A 179 -18.78 -9.92 0.01
C VAL A 179 -17.85 -10.33 -1.14
N TRP A 180 -18.09 -9.80 -2.32
CA TRP A 180 -17.23 -10.01 -3.48
C TRP A 180 -15.99 -9.12 -3.43
N ALA A 181 -14.81 -9.72 -3.50
CA ALA A 181 -13.53 -9.06 -3.66
C ALA A 181 -13.10 -9.18 -5.13
N CYS A 182 -12.96 -8.04 -5.83
CA CYS A 182 -12.64 -8.00 -7.26
C CYS A 182 -11.23 -8.49 -7.61
N GLY A 183 -10.38 -8.72 -6.60
CA GLY A 183 -8.97 -9.05 -6.81
C GLY A 183 -8.12 -7.84 -7.22
N THR A 184 -6.85 -8.11 -7.40
CA THR A 184 -5.83 -7.16 -7.86
C THR A 184 -4.84 -7.87 -8.79
N THR A 185 -3.78 -7.21 -9.25
CA THR A 185 -2.68 -7.87 -9.96
C THR A 185 -1.94 -8.93 -9.12
N HIS A 186 -2.16 -8.96 -7.81
CA HIS A 186 -1.49 -9.85 -6.86
C HIS A 186 -2.45 -10.78 -6.11
N THR A 187 -3.75 -10.61 -6.27
CA THR A 187 -4.79 -11.39 -5.59
C THR A 187 -5.89 -11.78 -6.56
N THR A 188 -6.42 -12.99 -6.39
CA THR A 188 -7.53 -13.48 -7.22
C THR A 188 -8.87 -12.94 -6.73
N ALA A 189 -9.81 -12.74 -7.66
CA ALA A 189 -11.19 -12.39 -7.35
C ALA A 189 -11.87 -13.57 -6.63
N ARG A 190 -12.69 -13.27 -5.60
CA ARG A 190 -13.30 -14.29 -4.73
C ARG A 190 -14.44 -13.73 -3.90
N TYR A 191 -15.27 -14.60 -3.36
CA TYR A 191 -16.15 -14.27 -2.25
C TYR A 191 -15.40 -14.41 -0.91
N CYS A 192 -15.52 -13.38 -0.08
CA CYS A 192 -15.02 -13.37 1.28
C CYS A 192 -16.22 -13.49 2.24
N PRO A 193 -16.27 -14.48 3.14
CA PRO A 193 -17.37 -14.60 4.09
C PRO A 193 -17.31 -13.48 5.14
N LEU A 194 -18.50 -13.10 5.61
CA LEU A 194 -18.71 -12.20 6.73
C LEU A 194 -18.93 -13.08 7.98
N ASP A 195 -17.83 -13.51 8.59
CA ASP A 195 -17.84 -14.52 9.65
C ASP A 195 -18.32 -13.96 11.01
N ASP A 196 -18.45 -12.64 11.13
CA ASP A 196 -18.86 -11.99 12.37
C ASP A 196 -20.07 -11.06 12.16
N ASP A 197 -20.97 -11.08 13.17
CA ASP A 197 -22.18 -10.26 13.17
C ASP A 197 -21.88 -8.75 13.11
N TRP A 198 -20.74 -8.33 13.67
CA TRP A 198 -20.35 -6.94 13.67
C TRP A 198 -20.08 -6.45 12.25
N SER A 199 -19.26 -7.19 11.48
CA SER A 199 -18.95 -6.85 10.08
C SER A 199 -20.21 -6.85 9.22
N THR A 200 -21.07 -7.86 9.37
CA THR A 200 -22.35 -7.93 8.65
C THR A 200 -23.21 -6.71 8.95
N ARG A 201 -23.40 -6.37 10.22
CA ARG A 201 -24.21 -5.22 10.68
C ARG A 201 -23.69 -3.89 10.14
N VAL A 202 -22.38 -3.62 10.25
CA VAL A 202 -21.83 -2.32 9.83
C VAL A 202 -21.87 -2.14 8.32
N LEU A 203 -21.65 -3.22 7.57
CA LEU A 203 -21.72 -3.19 6.10
C LEU A 203 -23.15 -2.99 5.62
N HIS A 204 -24.12 -3.66 6.24
CA HIS A 204 -25.55 -3.48 5.95
C HIS A 204 -25.97 -2.02 6.20
N LEU A 205 -25.72 -1.48 7.39
CA LEU A 205 -26.09 -0.11 7.75
C LEU A 205 -25.43 0.91 6.80
N ARG A 206 -24.20 0.67 6.38
CA ARG A 206 -23.51 1.53 5.42
C ARG A 206 -24.16 1.47 4.04
N ALA A 207 -24.48 0.28 3.55
CA ALA A 207 -25.15 0.08 2.28
C ALA A 207 -26.52 0.78 2.27
N GLU A 208 -27.34 0.59 3.30
CA GLU A 208 -28.61 1.31 3.45
C GLU A 208 -28.44 2.83 3.46
N CYS A 209 -27.44 3.34 4.17
CA CYS A 209 -27.15 4.76 4.21
C CYS A 209 -26.82 5.31 2.82
N ILE A 210 -26.00 4.60 2.05
CA ILE A 210 -25.65 4.99 0.67
C ILE A 210 -26.90 4.98 -0.21
N VAL A 211 -27.65 3.89 -0.24
CA VAL A 211 -28.86 3.73 -1.06
C VAL A 211 -29.91 4.82 -0.76
N LYS A 212 -30.09 5.20 0.50
CA LYS A 212 -31.03 6.26 0.90
C LYS A 212 -30.63 7.66 0.41
N HIS A 213 -29.34 7.91 0.20
CA HIS A 213 -28.82 9.22 -0.19
C HIS A 213 -28.36 9.29 -1.65
N SER A 214 -28.44 8.21 -2.37
CA SER A 214 -28.05 8.08 -3.77
C SER A 214 -29.25 7.73 -4.63
N SER A 215 -29.23 8.26 -5.85
CA SER A 215 -30.21 7.87 -6.90
C SER A 215 -29.77 6.67 -7.70
N ALA A 216 -28.73 5.97 -7.27
CA ALA A 216 -28.04 5.01 -8.08
C ALA A 216 -28.43 3.55 -7.84
N ASP A 217 -28.01 2.75 -8.75
CA ASP A 217 -28.29 1.33 -8.99
C ASP A 217 -27.39 0.37 -8.17
N GLY A 218 -26.79 0.84 -7.06
CA GLY A 218 -25.89 0.05 -6.22
C GLY A 218 -24.43 0.06 -6.68
N ALA A 219 -24.09 0.89 -7.67
CA ALA A 219 -22.73 1.04 -8.17
C ALA A 219 -21.82 1.91 -7.29
N GLU A 220 -22.38 2.57 -6.26
CA GLU A 220 -21.58 3.37 -5.36
C GLU A 220 -20.66 2.54 -4.49
N THR A 221 -19.45 3.05 -4.33
CA THR A 221 -18.44 2.42 -3.49
C THR A 221 -18.76 2.63 -2.00
N LEU A 222 -18.58 1.57 -1.21
CA LEU A 222 -18.84 1.57 0.23
C LEU A 222 -17.86 2.45 1.01
N ALA A 223 -16.58 2.49 0.61
CA ALA A 223 -15.49 3.07 1.39
C ALA A 223 -14.79 4.27 0.74
N THR A 224 -15.06 4.57 -0.55
CA THR A 224 -14.37 5.62 -1.30
C THR A 224 -15.33 6.40 -2.19
N ILE A 225 -14.82 7.42 -2.88
CA ILE A 225 -15.56 8.13 -3.93
C ILE A 225 -15.29 7.43 -5.26
N ALA A 226 -16.36 7.11 -6.01
CA ALA A 226 -16.29 6.31 -7.24
C ALA A 226 -15.29 6.86 -8.28
N ASP A 227 -15.25 8.18 -8.50
CA ASP A 227 -14.44 8.82 -9.55
C ASP A 227 -12.95 8.98 -9.19
N SER A 228 -12.54 8.49 -8.01
CA SER A 228 -11.14 8.60 -7.62
C SER A 228 -10.24 7.61 -8.37
N PRO A 229 -9.05 8.02 -8.85
CA PRO A 229 -8.08 7.10 -9.42
C PRO A 229 -7.73 5.95 -8.45
N ALA A 230 -7.40 4.78 -8.99
CA ALA A 230 -7.11 3.55 -8.23
C ALA A 230 -6.19 3.75 -7.02
N TYR A 231 -5.07 4.43 -7.23
CA TYR A 231 -4.08 4.68 -6.18
C TYR A 231 -4.61 5.60 -5.06
N ARG A 232 -5.52 6.54 -5.39
CA ARG A 232 -6.16 7.41 -4.38
C ARG A 232 -7.19 6.66 -3.57
N ARG A 233 -7.90 5.71 -4.17
CA ARG A 233 -8.86 4.86 -3.46
C ARG A 233 -8.16 4.05 -2.37
N GLN A 234 -7.05 3.38 -2.68
CA GLN A 234 -6.26 2.67 -1.70
C GLN A 234 -5.71 3.60 -0.59
N SER A 235 -5.17 4.76 -0.97
CA SER A 235 -4.70 5.75 -0.01
C SER A 235 -5.81 6.27 0.90
N SER A 236 -7.02 6.42 0.36
CA SER A 236 -8.22 6.82 1.09
C SER A 236 -8.63 5.78 2.14
N VAL A 237 -8.58 4.49 1.79
CA VAL A 237 -8.81 3.36 2.72
C VAL A 237 -7.76 3.36 3.84
N CYS A 238 -6.47 3.47 3.49
CA CYS A 238 -5.39 3.54 4.48
C CYS A 238 -5.52 4.76 5.41
N THR A 239 -6.01 5.90 4.89
CA THR A 239 -6.24 7.10 5.70
C THR A 239 -7.36 6.87 6.69
N ALA A 240 -8.51 6.31 6.27
CA ALA A 240 -9.63 5.99 7.16
C ALA A 240 -9.20 5.01 8.28
N PHE A 241 -8.46 3.96 7.93
CA PHE A 241 -7.91 3.05 8.94
C PHE A 241 -6.96 3.77 9.91
N GLY A 242 -6.08 4.62 9.40
CA GLY A 242 -5.17 5.41 10.25
C GLY A 242 -5.91 6.40 11.17
N GLU A 243 -7.11 6.85 10.82
CA GLU A 243 -7.97 7.67 11.67
C GLU A 243 -8.55 6.86 12.84
N ILE A 244 -9.01 5.62 12.57
CA ILE A 244 -9.45 4.67 13.61
C ILE A 244 -8.32 4.41 14.62
N VAL A 245 -7.14 4.05 14.12
CA VAL A 245 -5.95 3.74 14.92
C VAL A 245 -5.53 4.92 15.80
N ARG A 246 -5.54 6.13 15.25
CA ARG A 246 -5.21 7.34 16.04
C ARG A 246 -6.24 7.63 17.12
N SER A 247 -7.54 7.43 16.84
CA SER A 247 -8.61 7.64 17.81
C SER A 247 -8.51 6.70 19.00
N GLY A 248 -8.02 5.45 18.78
CA GLY A 248 -7.84 4.42 19.80
C GLY A 248 -6.43 4.35 20.39
N ALA A 249 -5.48 5.16 19.89
CA ALA A 249 -4.05 5.04 20.21
C ALA A 249 -3.51 3.59 20.05
N ILE A 250 -4.04 2.84 19.08
CA ILE A 250 -3.75 1.42 18.92
C ILE A 250 -2.37 1.24 18.29
N ALA A 251 -1.50 0.53 18.99
CA ALA A 251 -0.14 0.26 18.56
C ALA A 251 0.05 -1.25 18.35
N ALA A 252 0.82 -1.58 17.33
CA ALA A 252 1.31 -2.93 17.08
C ALA A 252 2.84 -2.88 17.20
N GLU A 253 3.41 -3.58 18.17
CA GLU A 253 4.87 -3.63 18.42
C GLU A 253 5.54 -2.24 18.51
N GLY A 254 4.97 -1.33 19.30
CA GLY A 254 5.51 0.02 19.52
C GLY A 254 5.32 0.99 18.35
N ARG A 255 4.59 0.65 17.31
CA ARG A 255 4.21 1.52 16.18
C ARG A 255 2.70 1.57 15.98
N SER A 256 2.21 2.60 15.31
CA SER A 256 0.82 2.65 14.87
C SER A 256 0.45 1.39 14.06
N ALA A 257 -0.69 0.77 14.39
CA ALA A 257 -1.22 -0.34 13.64
C ALA A 257 -1.50 0.04 12.16
N ALA A 258 -1.39 -0.92 11.27
CA ALA A 258 -1.61 -0.77 9.84
C ALA A 258 -2.64 -1.80 9.35
N PRO A 259 -3.32 -1.60 8.20
CA PRO A 259 -4.29 -2.56 7.67
C PRO A 259 -3.77 -3.99 7.58
N ARG A 260 -2.48 -4.15 7.23
CA ARG A 260 -1.84 -5.48 7.17
C ARG A 260 -1.82 -6.20 8.51
N ASP A 261 -1.78 -5.49 9.63
CA ASP A 261 -1.77 -6.13 10.96
C ASP A 261 -3.14 -6.77 11.25
N VAL A 262 -4.24 -6.17 10.79
CA VAL A 262 -5.58 -6.79 10.81
C VAL A 262 -5.61 -8.03 9.91
N SER A 263 -5.05 -7.94 8.70
CA SER A 263 -4.95 -9.12 7.82
C SER A 263 -4.11 -10.24 8.43
N SER A 264 -3.02 -9.92 9.12
CA SER A 264 -2.18 -10.92 9.79
C SER A 264 -2.90 -11.55 10.98
N TRP A 265 -3.64 -10.77 11.78
CA TRP A 265 -4.48 -11.28 12.85
C TRP A 265 -5.55 -12.26 12.33
N LEU A 266 -6.29 -11.87 11.27
CA LEU A 266 -7.30 -12.73 10.66
C LEU A 266 -6.68 -14.01 10.08
N ALA A 267 -5.54 -13.90 9.40
CA ALA A 267 -4.84 -15.04 8.83
C ALA A 267 -4.39 -16.05 9.90
N ALA A 268 -3.88 -15.54 11.05
CA ALA A 268 -3.53 -16.37 12.19
C ALA A 268 -4.78 -17.08 12.76
N LYS A 269 -5.90 -16.37 12.91
CA LYS A 269 -7.17 -16.94 13.40
C LYS A 269 -7.69 -18.04 12.47
N ILE A 270 -7.69 -17.84 11.16
CA ILE A 270 -8.09 -18.85 10.18
C ILE A 270 -7.18 -20.09 10.32
N PHE A 271 -5.87 -19.88 10.40
CA PHE A 271 -4.93 -21.00 10.54
C PHE A 271 -5.08 -21.72 11.87
N GLU A 272 -5.29 -21.02 12.98
CA GLU A 272 -5.58 -21.62 14.29
C GLU A 272 -6.86 -22.48 14.27
N GLN A 273 -7.90 -22.05 13.55
CA GLN A 273 -9.17 -22.76 13.46
C GLN A 273 -9.14 -23.96 12.52
N THR A 274 -8.43 -23.87 11.40
CA THR A 274 -8.49 -24.89 10.34
C THR A 274 -7.24 -25.78 10.28
N GLY A 275 -6.10 -25.30 10.80
CA GLY A 275 -4.80 -25.95 10.62
C GLY A 275 -4.27 -25.92 9.18
N GLN A 276 -4.95 -25.22 8.27
CA GLN A 276 -4.64 -25.28 6.85
C GLN A 276 -4.23 -23.90 6.30
N ILE A 277 -3.00 -23.79 5.82
CA ILE A 277 -2.50 -22.57 5.13
C ILE A 277 -3.25 -22.32 3.82
N ALA A 278 -3.78 -23.35 3.19
CA ALA A 278 -4.59 -23.21 1.98
C ALA A 278 -5.85 -22.36 2.21
N ASP A 279 -6.50 -22.46 3.36
CA ASP A 279 -7.68 -21.67 3.71
C ASP A 279 -7.33 -20.19 3.86
N VAL A 280 -6.16 -19.90 4.43
CA VAL A 280 -5.63 -18.54 4.48
C VAL A 280 -5.38 -18.01 3.05
N ALA A 281 -4.75 -18.83 2.19
CA ALA A 281 -4.50 -18.43 0.80
C ALA A 281 -5.81 -18.15 0.06
N LEU A 282 -6.82 -18.99 0.21
CA LEU A 282 -8.15 -18.83 -0.40
C LEU A 282 -8.85 -17.58 0.13
N ARG A 283 -8.88 -17.35 1.44
CA ARG A 283 -9.51 -16.17 2.05
C ARG A 283 -8.91 -14.87 1.52
N PHE A 284 -7.60 -14.80 1.39
CA PHE A 284 -6.91 -13.59 0.95
C PHE A 284 -6.65 -13.55 -0.57
N GLY A 285 -7.05 -14.57 -1.33
CA GLY A 285 -6.83 -14.66 -2.77
C GLY A 285 -5.34 -14.70 -3.15
N LEU A 286 -4.52 -15.30 -2.31
CA LEU A 286 -3.07 -15.38 -2.54
C LEU A 286 -2.74 -16.56 -3.45
N SER A 287 -1.89 -16.34 -4.44
CA SER A 287 -1.41 -17.39 -5.34
C SER A 287 -0.28 -18.24 -4.76
N SER A 288 0.27 -17.87 -3.60
CA SER A 288 1.42 -18.53 -2.97
C SER A 288 1.11 -18.93 -1.53
N LEU A 289 1.30 -20.21 -1.22
CA LEU A 289 1.21 -20.73 0.15
C LEU A 289 2.29 -20.13 1.07
N ASP A 290 3.49 -19.83 0.54
CA ASP A 290 4.53 -19.11 1.28
C ASP A 290 4.08 -17.69 1.66
N GLY A 291 3.29 -17.04 0.81
CA GLY A 291 2.68 -15.75 1.09
C GLY A 291 1.66 -15.83 2.21
N ALA A 292 0.81 -16.87 2.19
CA ALA A 292 -0.19 -17.15 3.21
C ALA A 292 0.45 -17.52 4.54
N ALA A 293 1.46 -18.40 4.54
CA ALA A 293 2.22 -18.78 5.73
C ALA A 293 2.86 -17.56 6.40
N ARG A 294 3.51 -16.69 5.62
CA ARG A 294 4.09 -15.43 6.14
C ARG A 294 3.02 -14.46 6.67
N LEU A 295 1.83 -14.43 6.08
CA LEU A 295 0.73 -13.59 6.56
C LEU A 295 0.20 -14.09 7.88
N ALA A 296 0.04 -15.42 8.02
CA ALA A 296 -0.37 -16.09 9.25
C ALA A 296 0.74 -16.18 10.31
N GLY A 297 2.00 -15.88 9.94
CA GLY A 297 3.18 -16.03 10.80
C GLY A 297 3.61 -17.48 11.02
N TYR A 298 3.15 -18.36 10.18
CA TYR A 298 3.55 -19.76 10.23
C TYR A 298 4.91 -19.95 9.59
N GLN A 299 5.89 -20.39 10.39
CA GLN A 299 7.23 -20.75 9.94
C GLN A 299 7.27 -22.27 9.73
N TRP A 300 7.18 -22.69 8.48
CA TRP A 300 7.26 -24.10 8.12
C TRP A 300 8.68 -24.59 7.79
N ARG A 301 9.63 -23.65 7.65
CA ARG A 301 11.06 -23.95 7.53
C ARG A 301 11.75 -23.58 8.85
N PRO A 302 12.53 -24.47 9.46
CA PRO A 302 13.36 -24.09 10.60
C PRO A 302 14.30 -22.95 10.17
N SER A 303 14.54 -21.97 11.05
CA SER A 303 15.59 -20.98 10.85
C SER A 303 16.94 -21.72 10.79
N VAL A 304 17.82 -21.26 9.91
CA VAL A 304 19.15 -21.89 9.71
C VAL A 304 19.97 -21.94 11.02
N GLU A 305 19.62 -21.09 12.01
CA GLU A 305 20.25 -21.08 13.34
C GLU A 305 19.81 -22.23 14.27
N GLU A 306 18.66 -22.89 14.01
CA GLU A 306 18.19 -24.03 14.80
C GLU A 306 18.63 -25.39 14.22
N ALA A 307 19.23 -25.39 13.04
CA ALA A 307 19.68 -26.63 12.37
C ALA A 307 21.12 -27.05 12.79
N ASP A 308 21.86 -26.20 13.52
CA ASP A 308 23.24 -26.46 13.96
C ASP A 308 23.34 -26.79 15.49
N THR A 309 22.21 -27.11 16.14
CA THR A 309 22.20 -27.61 17.53
C THR A 309 21.69 -29.03 17.58
#